data_7466402652bb9260902626d4b18b2aec
#
_entry.id   7466402652bb9260902626d4b18b2aec
#
_cell.length_a   1.000
_cell.length_b   1.000
_cell.length_c   1.000
_cell.angle_alpha   90.00
_cell.angle_beta   90.00
_cell.angle_gamma   90.00
#
_symmetry.space_group_name_H-M   'P 1'
#
loop_
_entity.id
_entity.type
_entity.pdbx_description
1 polymer ?
#
loop_
_entity_poly.entity_id
_entity_poly.type
_entity_poly.pdbx_seq_one_letter_code
_entity_poly.pdbx_strand_id
1 'polypeptide(L)'
;MHLTYENTNEEIIAVKRKPRHQPPHLHNAMEIVCVTKGTLELGVGQELYHMETGDIGVVFPDVIHHYQVFSSEVNEAVFINAPQMIFGRFENVLRNKAPQYPVVKSDVIPDEVYRAVESIIDTGQNDIWVVQAYLQIILARCIPMMKLVEKSKIGSDDIIYRTVSYISANFNKSISLDGMAHDLGVSKFSLSRL
;
A
#
# COMPACT_ATOMS: atom_id res chain seq x y z
N MET A 1 -3.97 18.62 6.93
CA MET A 1 -4.16 17.34 6.24
C MET A 1 -4.63 16.33 7.28
N HIS A 2 -5.73 15.63 7.07
CA HIS A 2 -6.24 14.67 8.04
C HIS A 2 -5.81 13.28 7.61
N LEU A 3 -4.88 12.66 8.34
CA LEU A 3 -4.46 11.28 8.13
C LEU A 3 -5.43 10.34 8.82
N THR A 4 -5.90 9.32 8.13
CA THR A 4 -6.82 8.32 8.67
C THR A 4 -6.12 6.96 8.77
N TYR A 5 -6.23 6.30 9.93
CA TYR A 5 -5.92 4.88 10.05
C TYR A 5 -7.19 4.08 9.74
N GLU A 6 -7.14 3.26 8.70
CA GLU A 6 -8.26 2.39 8.34
C GLU A 6 -8.04 1.01 8.98
N ASN A 7 -8.96 0.60 9.85
CA ASN A 7 -8.93 -0.74 10.41
C ASN A 7 -9.41 -1.72 9.34
N THR A 8 -8.49 -2.43 8.72
CA THR A 8 -8.84 -3.49 7.78
C THR A 8 -9.21 -4.76 8.56
N ASN A 9 -10.35 -5.33 8.21
CA ASN A 9 -10.73 -6.65 8.70
C ASN A 9 -9.68 -7.68 8.30
N GLU A 10 -9.64 -8.83 9.00
CA GLU A 10 -8.74 -9.96 8.68
C GLU A 10 -9.14 -10.70 7.38
N GLU A 11 -9.94 -10.06 6.53
CA GLU A 11 -10.46 -10.61 5.28
C GLU A 11 -9.74 -10.03 4.07
N ILE A 12 -9.61 -10.85 3.02
CA ILE A 12 -9.20 -10.37 1.71
C ILE A 12 -10.38 -9.67 1.07
N ILE A 13 -10.19 -8.42 0.67
CA ILE A 13 -11.19 -7.66 -0.07
C ILE A 13 -10.65 -7.43 -1.47
N ALA A 14 -11.34 -7.96 -2.49
CA ALA A 14 -11.02 -7.70 -3.88
C ALA A 14 -12.25 -7.11 -4.58
N VAL A 15 -12.09 -5.94 -5.19
CA VAL A 15 -13.18 -5.23 -5.85
C VAL A 15 -12.71 -4.54 -7.13
N LYS A 16 -13.47 -4.72 -8.20
CA LYS A 16 -13.34 -3.96 -9.44
C LYS A 16 -14.31 -2.79 -9.39
N ARG A 17 -13.77 -1.56 -9.44
CA ARG A 17 -14.59 -0.35 -9.32
C ARG A 17 -13.99 0.85 -10.03
N LYS A 18 -14.80 1.87 -10.24
CA LYS A 18 -14.31 3.20 -10.62
C LYS A 18 -13.47 3.76 -9.46
N PRO A 19 -12.20 4.13 -9.70
CA PRO A 19 -11.39 4.77 -8.69
C PRO A 19 -11.98 6.14 -8.32
N ARG A 20 -11.76 6.54 -7.07
CA ARG A 20 -12.19 7.83 -6.52
C ARG A 20 -11.01 8.51 -5.84
N HIS A 21 -11.10 9.83 -5.71
CA HIS A 21 -10.21 10.54 -4.83
C HIS A 21 -10.32 10.00 -3.40
N GLN A 22 -9.23 9.53 -2.85
CA GLN A 22 -9.13 9.01 -1.49
C GLN A 22 -8.01 9.78 -0.78
N PRO A 23 -8.30 10.45 0.35
CA PRO A 23 -7.30 11.22 1.07
C PRO A 23 -6.21 10.31 1.65
N PRO A 24 -5.08 10.87 2.10
CA PRO A 24 -4.02 10.09 2.75
C PRO A 24 -4.52 9.27 3.92
N HIS A 25 -4.22 7.97 3.84
CA HIS A 25 -4.58 6.97 4.83
C HIS A 25 -3.50 5.90 4.91
N LEU A 26 -3.58 5.06 5.92
CA LEU A 26 -2.75 3.86 6.06
C LEU A 26 -3.56 2.76 6.75
N HIS A 27 -3.13 1.54 6.53
CA HIS A 27 -3.69 0.33 7.17
C HIS A 27 -2.62 -0.75 7.25
N ASN A 28 -2.87 -1.77 8.07
CA ASN A 28 -1.98 -2.92 8.26
C ASN A 28 -2.07 -3.99 7.15
N ALA A 29 -2.95 -3.82 6.19
CA ALA A 29 -3.04 -4.69 5.02
C ALA A 29 -2.08 -4.24 3.91
N MET A 30 -1.69 -5.18 3.05
CA MET A 30 -1.11 -4.86 1.76
C MET A 30 -2.23 -4.49 0.80
N GLU A 31 -2.00 -3.47 -0.04
CA GLU A 31 -2.92 -3.13 -1.11
C GLU A 31 -2.27 -3.31 -2.48
N ILE A 32 -2.99 -3.96 -3.39
CA ILE A 32 -2.62 -4.07 -4.80
C ILE A 32 -3.70 -3.34 -5.59
N VAL A 33 -3.29 -2.46 -6.49
CA VAL A 33 -4.18 -1.80 -7.44
C VAL A 33 -3.75 -2.09 -8.86
N CYS A 34 -4.67 -2.62 -9.68
CA CYS A 34 -4.45 -2.86 -11.11
C CYS A 34 -5.38 -1.96 -11.91
N VAL A 35 -4.85 -1.05 -12.71
CA VAL A 35 -5.64 -0.19 -13.59
C VAL A 35 -6.11 -1.00 -14.78
N THR A 36 -7.41 -1.24 -14.89
CA THR A 36 -8.00 -2.01 -16.00
C THR A 36 -8.46 -1.13 -17.16
N LYS A 37 -8.71 0.17 -16.87
CA LYS A 37 -9.07 1.15 -17.89
C LYS A 37 -8.76 2.57 -17.44
N GLY A 38 -8.22 3.39 -18.35
CA GLY A 38 -7.92 4.80 -18.11
C GLY A 38 -6.68 5.00 -17.24
N THR A 39 -6.76 5.93 -16.30
CA THR A 39 -5.61 6.34 -15.48
C THR A 39 -5.97 6.48 -14.00
N LEU A 40 -4.95 6.41 -13.15
CA LEU A 40 -5.03 6.59 -11.70
C LEU A 40 -3.71 7.16 -11.19
N GLU A 41 -3.77 8.08 -10.25
CA GLU A 41 -2.59 8.54 -9.54
C GLU A 41 -2.53 7.88 -8.16
N LEU A 42 -1.40 7.22 -7.89
CA LEU A 42 -1.06 6.65 -6.59
C LEU A 42 -0.06 7.54 -5.88
N GLY A 43 -0.44 8.15 -4.77
CA GLY A 43 0.44 8.92 -3.91
C GLY A 43 1.04 8.04 -2.82
N VAL A 44 2.37 8.03 -2.69
CA VAL A 44 3.10 7.37 -1.60
C VAL A 44 4.24 8.27 -1.16
N GLY A 45 4.31 8.57 0.12
CA GLY A 45 5.25 9.56 0.59
C GLY A 45 4.86 10.96 0.11
N GLN A 46 5.81 11.67 -0.45
CA GLN A 46 5.60 12.98 -1.08
C GLN A 46 5.47 12.89 -2.60
N GLU A 47 5.56 11.68 -3.15
CA GLU A 47 5.55 11.44 -4.58
C GLU A 47 4.17 11.00 -5.07
N LEU A 48 3.86 11.39 -6.29
CA LEU A 48 2.64 10.99 -7.00
C LEU A 48 3.04 10.21 -8.24
N TYR A 49 2.56 8.98 -8.33
CA TYR A 49 2.89 8.03 -9.38
C TYR A 49 1.74 7.89 -10.35
N HIS A 50 1.97 8.28 -11.60
CA HIS A 50 0.99 8.10 -12.67
C HIS A 50 0.90 6.64 -13.10
N MET A 51 -0.31 6.11 -13.13
CA MET A 51 -0.65 4.76 -13.55
C MET A 51 -1.60 4.80 -14.75
N GLU A 52 -1.32 3.95 -15.73
CA GLU A 52 -2.12 3.75 -16.92
C GLU A 52 -2.68 2.33 -16.98
N THR A 53 -3.55 2.07 -17.93
CA THR A 53 -4.12 0.73 -18.15
C THR A 53 -3.03 -0.35 -18.21
N GLY A 54 -3.16 -1.37 -17.37
CA GLY A 54 -2.21 -2.47 -17.23
C GLY A 54 -1.16 -2.26 -16.12
N ASP A 55 -0.96 -1.04 -15.63
CA ASP A 55 -0.03 -0.80 -14.53
C ASP A 55 -0.54 -1.38 -13.21
N ILE A 56 0.37 -1.87 -12.38
CA ILE A 56 0.07 -2.41 -11.05
C ILE A 56 0.82 -1.61 -9.98
N GLY A 57 0.05 -1.03 -9.05
CA GLY A 57 0.56 -0.45 -7.82
C GLY A 57 0.55 -1.48 -6.68
N VAL A 58 1.61 -1.48 -5.86
CA VAL A 58 1.68 -2.33 -4.67
C VAL A 58 2.09 -1.48 -3.47
N VAL A 59 1.17 -1.32 -2.54
CA VAL A 59 1.40 -0.61 -1.28
C VAL A 59 1.57 -1.62 -0.17
N PHE A 60 2.71 -1.55 0.52
CA PHE A 60 3.00 -2.44 1.64
C PHE A 60 2.28 -1.97 2.91
N PRO A 61 2.04 -2.86 3.90
CA PRO A 61 1.39 -2.51 5.15
C PRO A 61 2.02 -1.29 5.83
N ASP A 62 1.21 -0.48 6.50
CA ASP A 62 1.62 0.69 7.29
C ASP A 62 2.36 1.78 6.49
N VAL A 63 2.18 1.79 5.17
CA VAL A 63 2.68 2.86 4.28
C VAL A 63 1.54 3.83 4.01
N ILE A 64 1.75 5.11 4.29
CA ILE A 64 0.77 6.16 3.99
C ILE A 64 0.66 6.32 2.48
N HIS A 65 -0.57 6.23 2.00
CA HIS A 65 -0.87 6.36 0.58
C HIS A 65 -2.22 7.06 0.35
N HIS A 66 -2.44 7.47 -0.89
CA HIS A 66 -3.68 8.10 -1.31
C HIS A 66 -3.90 7.90 -2.80
N TYR A 67 -5.13 8.15 -3.27
CA TYR A 67 -5.47 8.08 -4.67
C TYR A 67 -6.04 9.40 -5.18
N GLN A 68 -5.67 9.77 -6.40
CA GLN A 68 -6.24 10.92 -7.10
C GLN A 68 -6.66 10.52 -8.51
N VAL A 69 -7.74 11.11 -8.99
CA VAL A 69 -8.26 10.90 -10.34
C VAL A 69 -8.41 12.26 -10.98
N PHE A 70 -7.61 12.53 -12.00
CA PHE A 70 -7.66 13.80 -12.74
C PHE A 70 -8.37 13.68 -14.08
N SER A 71 -8.40 12.46 -14.65
CA SER A 71 -9.08 12.24 -15.92
C SER A 71 -10.60 12.28 -15.76
N SER A 72 -11.27 12.96 -16.69
CA SER A 72 -12.73 12.94 -16.83
C SER A 72 -13.24 11.70 -17.58
N GLU A 73 -12.33 10.90 -18.14
CA GLU A 73 -12.66 9.69 -18.88
C GLU A 73 -13.10 8.55 -17.96
N VAL A 74 -13.52 7.44 -18.56
CA VAL A 74 -13.90 6.25 -17.80
C VAL A 74 -12.65 5.58 -17.27
N ASN A 75 -12.44 5.66 -15.94
CA ASN A 75 -11.39 4.97 -15.24
C ASN A 75 -11.96 3.77 -14.48
N GLU A 76 -11.26 2.66 -14.51
CA GLU A 76 -11.61 1.44 -13.79
C GLU A 76 -10.34 0.77 -13.27
N ALA A 77 -10.40 0.26 -12.04
CA ALA A 77 -9.29 -0.46 -11.44
C ALA A 77 -9.81 -1.59 -10.52
N VAL A 78 -9.00 -2.61 -10.37
CA VAL A 78 -9.14 -3.65 -9.34
C VAL A 78 -8.32 -3.23 -8.14
N PHE A 79 -8.95 -3.23 -6.96
CA PHE A 79 -8.30 -3.01 -5.67
C PHE A 79 -8.36 -4.31 -4.87
N ILE A 80 -7.22 -4.75 -4.36
CA ILE A 80 -7.10 -5.97 -3.54
C ILE A 80 -6.41 -5.59 -2.24
N ASN A 81 -7.15 -5.67 -1.13
CA ASN A 81 -6.61 -5.52 0.22
C ASN A 81 -6.42 -6.90 0.84
N ALA A 82 -5.21 -7.18 1.29
CA ALA A 82 -4.79 -8.46 1.78
C ALA A 82 -4.18 -8.36 3.19
N PRO A 83 -4.74 -9.07 4.20
CA PRO A 83 -4.25 -9.02 5.58
C PRO A 83 -2.89 -9.71 5.72
N GLN A 84 -2.14 -9.34 6.78
CA GLN A 84 -0.78 -9.85 7.00
C GLN A 84 -0.70 -11.38 7.12
N MET A 85 -1.74 -12.03 7.66
CA MET A 85 -1.77 -13.48 7.90
C MET A 85 -1.58 -14.33 6.63
N ILE A 86 -1.81 -13.75 5.44
CA ILE A 86 -1.70 -14.47 4.17
C ILE A 86 -0.38 -14.23 3.43
N PHE A 87 0.54 -13.44 3.98
CA PHE A 87 1.79 -13.07 3.30
C PHE A 87 2.79 -14.23 3.17
N GLY A 88 2.69 -15.25 4.02
CA GLY A 88 3.57 -16.42 3.97
C GLY A 88 5.06 -16.00 4.03
N ARG A 89 5.86 -16.47 3.07
CA ARG A 89 7.30 -16.14 3.03
C ARG A 89 7.62 -14.66 2.76
N PHE A 90 6.66 -13.89 2.28
CA PHE A 90 6.85 -12.46 2.04
C PHE A 90 6.66 -11.60 3.30
N GLU A 91 6.18 -12.17 4.41
CA GLU A 91 5.86 -11.43 5.63
C GLU A 91 7.00 -10.51 6.10
N ASN A 92 8.22 -11.04 6.19
CA ASN A 92 9.37 -10.25 6.65
C ASN A 92 9.67 -9.07 5.71
N VAL A 93 9.57 -9.27 4.42
CA VAL A 93 9.79 -8.21 3.41
C VAL A 93 8.70 -7.17 3.50
N LEU A 94 7.43 -7.58 3.50
CA LEU A 94 6.28 -6.68 3.54
C LEU A 94 6.20 -5.88 4.85
N ARG A 95 6.68 -6.46 5.96
CA ARG A 95 6.69 -5.81 7.27
C ARG A 95 7.78 -4.73 7.39
N ASN A 96 8.98 -4.99 6.88
CA ASN A 96 10.17 -4.17 7.16
C ASN A 96 10.59 -3.27 6.00
N LYS A 97 10.19 -3.61 4.77
CA LYS A 97 10.56 -2.88 3.56
C LYS A 97 9.35 -2.19 2.95
N ALA A 98 9.63 -1.30 2.01
CA ALA A 98 8.64 -0.74 1.10
C ALA A 98 9.26 -0.51 -0.27
N PRO A 99 8.48 -0.54 -1.36
CA PRO A 99 8.97 -0.17 -2.67
C PRO A 99 9.37 1.31 -2.69
N GLN A 100 10.56 1.62 -3.22
CA GLN A 100 10.93 3.01 -3.52
C GLN A 100 10.03 3.59 -4.61
N TYR A 101 9.65 2.75 -5.57
CA TYR A 101 8.69 3.04 -6.63
C TYR A 101 7.59 1.98 -6.53
N PRO A 102 6.38 2.34 -6.09
CA PRO A 102 5.32 1.37 -5.80
C PRO A 102 4.58 0.89 -7.06
N VAL A 103 4.88 1.43 -8.24
CA VAL A 103 4.21 1.09 -9.50
C VAL A 103 5.12 0.25 -10.38
N VAL A 104 4.62 -0.90 -10.81
CA VAL A 104 5.19 -1.74 -11.86
C VAL A 104 4.46 -1.43 -13.15
N LYS A 105 5.22 -1.08 -14.19
CA LYS A 105 4.67 -0.70 -15.50
C LYS A 105 4.24 -1.93 -16.30
N SER A 106 3.19 -1.77 -17.08
CA SER A 106 2.53 -2.85 -17.82
C SER A 106 3.45 -3.57 -18.82
N ASP A 107 4.44 -2.88 -19.36
CA ASP A 107 5.39 -3.42 -20.35
C ASP A 107 6.33 -4.52 -19.80
N VAL A 108 6.47 -4.60 -18.47
CA VAL A 108 7.31 -5.62 -17.80
C VAL A 108 6.51 -6.66 -17.01
N ILE A 109 5.19 -6.48 -16.87
CA ILE A 109 4.34 -7.38 -16.08
C ILE A 109 3.99 -8.63 -16.91
N PRO A 110 4.30 -9.85 -16.41
CA PRO A 110 3.88 -11.08 -17.08
C PRO A 110 2.36 -11.27 -17.08
N ASP A 111 1.81 -11.85 -18.17
CA ASP A 111 0.37 -12.13 -18.33
C ASP A 111 -0.23 -12.94 -17.17
N GLU A 112 0.57 -13.80 -16.53
CA GLU A 112 0.09 -14.61 -15.39
C GLU A 112 -0.33 -13.75 -14.19
N VAL A 113 0.22 -12.54 -14.05
CA VAL A 113 -0.17 -11.60 -12.98
C VAL A 113 -1.58 -11.09 -13.23
N TYR A 114 -1.90 -10.71 -14.48
CA TYR A 114 -3.25 -10.27 -14.85
C TYR A 114 -4.26 -11.41 -14.67
N ARG A 115 -3.91 -12.64 -15.09
CA ARG A 115 -4.75 -13.83 -14.86
C ARG A 115 -4.98 -14.08 -13.36
N ALA A 116 -3.96 -13.87 -12.53
CA ALA A 116 -4.11 -14.00 -11.09
C ALA A 116 -5.05 -12.93 -10.50
N VAL A 117 -4.96 -11.67 -10.96
CA VAL A 117 -5.86 -10.59 -10.54
C VAL A 117 -7.31 -10.90 -10.93
N GLU A 118 -7.56 -11.34 -12.18
CA GLU A 118 -8.87 -11.74 -12.65
C GLU A 118 -9.42 -12.94 -11.85
N SER A 119 -8.60 -13.97 -11.62
CA SER A 119 -9.00 -15.14 -10.85
C SER A 119 -9.36 -14.81 -9.41
N ILE A 120 -8.68 -13.84 -8.77
CA ILE A 120 -9.04 -13.37 -7.42
C ILE A 120 -10.44 -12.74 -7.43
N ILE A 121 -10.76 -11.92 -8.43
CA ILE A 121 -12.09 -11.31 -8.58
C ILE A 121 -13.17 -12.38 -8.80
N ASP A 122 -12.91 -13.34 -9.68
CA ASP A 122 -13.87 -14.39 -10.04
C ASP A 122 -14.11 -15.38 -8.89
N THR A 123 -13.04 -15.73 -8.13
CA THR A 123 -13.13 -16.62 -6.97
C THR A 123 -13.86 -15.93 -5.81
N GLY A 124 -13.68 -14.61 -5.67
CA GLY A 124 -14.22 -13.84 -4.56
C GLY A 124 -13.69 -14.34 -3.21
N GLN A 125 -14.54 -14.30 -2.18
CA GLN A 125 -14.19 -14.77 -0.83
C GLN A 125 -14.47 -16.26 -0.58
N ASN A 126 -14.95 -16.99 -1.59
CA ASN A 126 -15.45 -18.37 -1.41
C ASN A 126 -14.33 -19.39 -1.19
N ASP A 127 -13.13 -19.14 -1.72
CA ASP A 127 -11.99 -20.04 -1.58
C ASP A 127 -10.71 -19.27 -1.23
N ILE A 128 -10.52 -19.05 0.07
CA ILE A 128 -9.39 -18.27 0.62
C ILE A 128 -8.02 -18.90 0.24
N TRP A 129 -7.94 -20.23 0.12
CA TRP A 129 -6.69 -20.91 -0.21
C TRP A 129 -6.27 -20.64 -1.65
N VAL A 130 -7.23 -20.64 -2.57
CA VAL A 130 -7.01 -20.33 -3.98
C VAL A 130 -6.65 -18.86 -4.14
N VAL A 131 -7.37 -17.95 -3.49
CA VAL A 131 -7.06 -16.50 -3.51
C VAL A 131 -5.67 -16.24 -2.96
N GLN A 132 -5.28 -16.88 -1.85
CA GLN A 132 -3.94 -16.77 -1.29
C GLN A 132 -2.87 -17.23 -2.28
N ALA A 133 -3.09 -18.32 -3.02
CA ALA A 133 -2.16 -18.80 -4.02
C ALA A 133 -1.96 -17.79 -5.16
N TYR A 134 -3.02 -17.16 -5.65
CA TYR A 134 -2.93 -16.10 -6.65
C TYR A 134 -2.21 -14.86 -6.13
N LEU A 135 -2.44 -14.46 -4.87
CA LEU A 135 -1.70 -13.36 -4.24
C LEU A 135 -0.20 -13.68 -4.15
N GLN A 136 0.17 -14.93 -3.83
CA GLN A 136 1.58 -15.35 -3.82
C GLN A 136 2.22 -15.26 -5.21
N ILE A 137 1.47 -15.57 -6.29
CA ILE A 137 1.95 -15.39 -7.68
C ILE A 137 2.20 -13.91 -7.96
N ILE A 138 1.25 -13.03 -7.65
CA ILE A 138 1.41 -11.59 -7.87
C ILE A 138 2.65 -11.07 -7.12
N LEU A 139 2.79 -11.42 -5.84
CA LEU A 139 3.95 -10.99 -5.03
C LEU A 139 5.27 -11.53 -5.58
N ALA A 140 5.31 -12.80 -5.96
CA ALA A 140 6.51 -13.44 -6.49
C ALA A 140 6.97 -12.82 -7.81
N ARG A 141 6.06 -12.25 -8.58
CA ARG A 141 6.39 -11.57 -9.86
C ARG A 141 6.65 -10.09 -9.69
N CYS A 142 5.85 -9.37 -8.89
CA CYS A 142 5.99 -7.92 -8.76
C CYS A 142 7.16 -7.51 -7.85
N ILE A 143 7.37 -8.18 -6.70
CA ILE A 143 8.43 -7.80 -5.74
C ILE A 143 9.83 -7.76 -6.35
N PRO A 144 10.28 -8.75 -7.15
CA PRO A 144 11.60 -8.70 -7.78
C PRO A 144 11.80 -7.55 -8.77
N MET A 145 10.72 -6.97 -9.27
CA MET A 145 10.76 -5.83 -10.20
C MET A 145 10.88 -4.49 -9.45
N MET A 146 10.72 -4.51 -8.13
CA MET A 146 10.72 -3.30 -7.30
C MET A 146 12.06 -3.15 -6.58
N LYS A 147 12.57 -1.91 -6.54
CA LYS A 147 13.67 -1.56 -5.64
C LYS A 147 13.10 -1.36 -4.24
N LEU A 148 13.43 -2.26 -3.33
CA LEU A 148 12.99 -2.19 -1.95
C LEU A 148 13.94 -1.36 -1.08
N VAL A 149 13.37 -0.54 -0.22
CA VAL A 149 14.08 0.26 0.79
C VAL A 149 13.49 -0.03 2.18
N GLU A 150 14.19 0.41 3.24
CA GLU A 150 13.60 0.38 4.59
C GLU A 150 12.36 1.28 4.64
N LYS A 151 11.28 0.83 5.28
CA LYS A 151 10.04 1.63 5.42
C LYS A 151 10.30 3.02 5.99
N SER A 152 11.23 3.14 6.93
CA SER A 152 11.62 4.41 7.54
C SER A 152 12.19 5.44 6.56
N LYS A 153 12.55 5.02 5.34
CA LYS A 153 13.02 5.92 4.28
C LYS A 153 11.90 6.47 3.41
N ILE A 154 10.70 5.87 3.45
CA ILE A 154 9.55 6.40 2.73
C ILE A 154 9.05 7.62 3.47
N GLY A 155 8.99 8.77 2.79
CA GLY A 155 8.57 10.03 3.40
C GLY A 155 9.46 10.49 4.55
N SER A 156 10.75 10.14 4.55
CA SER A 156 11.70 10.44 5.65
C SER A 156 11.82 11.93 5.98
N ASP A 157 11.51 12.80 5.04
CA ASP A 157 11.53 14.25 5.24
C ASP A 157 10.20 14.79 5.80
N ASP A 158 9.15 13.95 5.86
CA ASP A 158 7.85 14.32 6.39
C ASP A 158 7.70 13.85 7.86
N ILE A 159 7.44 14.79 8.76
CA ILE A 159 7.28 14.51 10.19
C ILE A 159 6.09 13.58 10.48
N ILE A 160 5.05 13.61 9.66
CA ILE A 160 3.88 12.72 9.80
C ILE A 160 4.31 11.29 9.55
N TYR A 161 5.01 11.03 8.44
CA TYR A 161 5.54 9.71 8.12
C TYR A 161 6.49 9.18 9.19
N ARG A 162 7.40 10.04 9.66
CA ARG A 162 8.34 9.69 10.73
C ARG A 162 7.62 9.35 12.03
N THR A 163 6.56 10.09 12.35
CA THR A 163 5.73 9.86 13.54
C THR A 163 4.99 8.53 13.44
N VAL A 164 4.35 8.26 12.31
CA VAL A 164 3.64 6.98 12.07
C VAL A 164 4.61 5.81 12.12
N SER A 165 5.76 5.92 11.46
CA SER A 165 6.79 4.86 11.48
C SER A 165 7.31 4.60 12.90
N TYR A 166 7.50 5.66 13.71
CA TYR A 166 7.89 5.52 15.10
C TYR A 166 6.86 4.79 15.95
N ILE A 167 5.58 5.15 15.79
CA ILE A 167 4.47 4.51 16.49
C ILE A 167 4.38 3.03 16.08
N SER A 168 4.40 2.74 14.79
CA SER A 168 4.34 1.37 14.25
C SER A 168 5.50 0.48 14.74
N ALA A 169 6.69 1.05 14.90
CA ALA A 169 7.85 0.31 15.40
C ALA A 169 7.86 0.09 16.93
N ASN A 170 7.10 0.89 17.68
CA ASN A 170 7.16 0.91 19.15
C ASN A 170 5.79 0.70 19.83
N PHE A 171 4.72 0.37 19.11
CA PHE A 171 3.36 0.26 19.67
C PHE A 171 3.24 -0.75 20.82
N ASN A 172 4.16 -1.72 20.88
CA ASN A 172 4.24 -2.73 21.95
C ASN A 172 5.00 -2.28 23.19
N LYS A 173 5.46 -1.02 23.22
CA LYS A 173 6.18 -0.39 24.32
C LYS A 173 5.39 0.80 24.86
N SER A 174 5.77 1.31 26.02
CA SER A 174 5.23 2.56 26.51
C SER A 174 5.77 3.73 25.67
N ILE A 175 4.90 4.36 24.88
CA ILE A 175 5.24 5.54 24.07
C ILE A 175 4.80 6.78 24.82
N SER A 176 5.70 7.76 25.00
CA SER A 176 5.36 9.09 25.50
C SER A 176 5.61 10.15 24.44
N LEU A 177 4.84 11.23 24.47
CA LEU A 177 5.01 12.34 23.54
C LEU A 177 6.41 12.98 23.66
N ASP A 178 6.95 13.06 24.88
CA ASP A 178 8.30 13.60 25.12
C ASP A 178 9.39 12.69 24.55
N GLY A 179 9.29 11.37 24.77
CA GLY A 179 10.21 10.39 24.21
C GLY A 179 10.18 10.38 22.69
N MET A 180 8.99 10.38 22.11
CA MET A 180 8.82 10.42 20.65
C MET A 180 9.39 11.71 20.06
N ALA A 181 9.13 12.87 20.66
CA ALA A 181 9.66 14.14 20.19
C ALA A 181 11.21 14.17 20.24
N HIS A 182 11.78 13.65 21.32
CA HIS A 182 13.24 13.51 21.48
C HIS A 182 13.84 12.62 20.37
N ASP A 183 13.28 11.42 20.18
CA ASP A 183 13.80 10.44 19.22
C ASP A 183 13.64 10.88 17.76
N LEU A 184 12.57 11.63 17.47
CA LEU A 184 12.34 12.21 16.16
C LEU A 184 13.11 13.53 15.92
N GLY A 185 13.77 14.08 16.94
CA GLY A 185 14.53 15.33 16.83
C GLY A 185 13.63 16.55 16.55
N VAL A 186 12.42 16.58 17.09
CA VAL A 186 11.45 17.65 16.90
C VAL A 186 10.95 18.19 18.24
N SER A 187 10.32 19.37 18.24
CA SER A 187 9.71 19.88 19.45
C SER A 187 8.41 19.12 19.79
N LYS A 188 8.14 18.92 21.09
CA LYS A 188 6.86 18.36 21.56
C LYS A 188 5.65 19.14 21.00
N PHE A 189 5.81 20.46 20.89
CA PHE A 189 4.77 21.34 20.35
C PHE A 189 4.50 21.05 18.87
N SER A 190 5.55 20.85 18.06
CA SER A 190 5.40 20.48 16.64
C SER A 190 4.67 19.15 16.51
N LEU A 191 5.05 18.17 17.34
CA LEU A 191 4.48 16.82 17.29
C LEU A 191 2.99 16.80 17.73
N SER A 192 2.62 17.61 18.74
CA SER A 192 1.24 17.66 19.26
C SER A 192 0.25 18.37 18.33
N ARG A 193 0.72 18.98 17.23
CA ARG A 193 -0.11 19.69 16.25
C ARG A 193 -0.30 18.92 14.95
N LEU A 194 0.26 17.73 14.84
CA LEU A 194 0.01 16.80 13.74
C LEU A 194 -1.35 16.14 13.84
#